data_1508cfa08590a67abbbe5465c1480992
#
_entry.id   1508cfa08590a67abbbe5465c1480992
#
_cell.length_a   1.000
_cell.length_b   1.000
_cell.length_c   1.000
_cell.angle_alpha   90.00
_cell.angle_beta   90.00
_cell.angle_gamma   90.00
#
_symmetry.space_group_name_H-M   'P 1'
#
loop_
_entity.id
_entity.type
_entity.pdbx_description
1 polymer ?
#
loop_
_entity_poly.entity_id
_entity_poly.type
_entity_poly.pdbx_seq_one_letter_code
_entity_poly.pdbx_strand_id
1 'polypeptide(L)'
;MFLIRQISWVKAALRDFEAFPLEVQEDAAQALSIAARGGKADIAKPFKGLDSGVMEIALKHRGDAYRVIYAVRIGDALWVLHAFQKKSKTGIKTPQVEVNLIRERLKRLKEALK
;
A
#
# COMPACT_ATOMS: atom_id res chain seq x y z
N MET A 1 -14.31 21.99 4.26
CA MET A 1 -14.44 20.78 5.11
C MET A 1 -13.68 19.65 4.47
N PHE A 2 -12.80 19.01 5.22
CA PHE A 2 -11.99 17.91 4.69
C PHE A 2 -12.74 16.60 4.83
N LEU A 3 -12.86 15.87 3.73
CA LEU A 3 -13.35 14.51 3.76
C LEU A 3 -12.18 13.58 4.05
N ILE A 4 -12.15 13.00 5.24
CA ILE A 4 -11.16 12.00 5.58
C ILE A 4 -11.69 10.65 5.10
N ARG A 5 -10.96 10.00 4.19
CA ARG A 5 -11.37 8.69 3.71
C ARG A 5 -11.12 7.64 4.78
N GLN A 6 -12.00 6.66 4.84
CA GLN A 6 -11.79 5.51 5.68
C GLN A 6 -10.65 4.68 5.10
N ILE A 7 -9.78 4.16 5.97
CA ILE A 7 -8.72 3.26 5.55
C ILE A 7 -9.23 1.83 5.71
N SER A 8 -9.33 1.13 4.60
CA SER A 8 -9.80 -0.25 4.57
C SER A 8 -8.66 -1.17 4.11
N TRP A 9 -8.71 -2.41 4.49
CA TRP A 9 -7.63 -3.36 4.25
C TRP A 9 -8.13 -4.62 3.56
N VAL A 10 -7.39 -5.06 2.56
CA VAL A 10 -7.50 -6.45 2.12
C VAL A 10 -7.01 -7.28 3.30
N LYS A 11 -7.79 -8.27 3.71
CA LYS A 11 -7.54 -9.02 4.93
C LYS A 11 -6.15 -9.63 5.00
N ALA A 12 -5.70 -10.22 3.90
CA ALA A 12 -4.36 -10.80 3.84
C ALA A 12 -3.26 -9.73 3.94
N ALA A 13 -3.52 -8.54 3.40
CA ALA A 13 -2.57 -7.44 3.50
C ALA A 13 -2.41 -6.96 4.94
N LEU A 14 -3.51 -6.89 5.68
CA LEU A 14 -3.46 -6.49 7.09
C LEU A 14 -2.67 -7.50 7.91
N ARG A 15 -2.91 -8.80 7.69
CA ARG A 15 -2.19 -9.85 8.39
C ARG A 15 -0.69 -9.75 8.14
N ASP A 16 -0.28 -9.54 6.89
CA ASP A 16 1.13 -9.43 6.54
C ASP A 16 1.74 -8.15 7.12
N PHE A 17 0.98 -7.06 7.11
CA PHE A 17 1.40 -5.79 7.70
C PHE A 17 1.64 -5.91 9.21
N GLU A 18 0.78 -6.62 9.90
CA GLU A 18 0.89 -6.79 11.34
C GLU A 18 2.11 -7.59 11.76
N ALA A 19 2.74 -8.30 10.82
CA ALA A 19 3.99 -9.03 11.08
C ALA A 19 5.23 -8.13 10.91
N PHE A 20 5.07 -6.91 10.44
CA PHE A 20 6.18 -5.96 10.30
C PHE A 20 6.66 -5.48 11.68
N PRO A 21 7.92 -5.01 11.78
CA PRO A 21 8.37 -4.34 13.02
C PRO A 21 7.45 -3.16 13.34
N LEU A 22 7.24 -2.90 14.63
CA LEU A 22 6.32 -1.83 15.06
C LEU A 22 6.68 -0.47 14.50
N GLU A 23 7.97 -0.15 14.42
CA GLU A 23 8.40 1.13 13.86
C GLU A 23 7.99 1.27 12.40
N VAL A 24 8.07 0.18 11.64
CA VAL A 24 7.65 0.18 10.23
C VAL A 24 6.13 0.37 10.15
N GLN A 25 5.38 -0.32 11.01
CA GLN A 25 3.93 -0.15 11.07
C GLN A 25 3.53 1.29 11.39
N GLU A 26 4.21 1.91 12.34
CA GLU A 26 3.91 3.29 12.73
C GLU A 26 4.17 4.28 11.60
N ASP A 27 5.31 4.14 10.93
CA ASP A 27 5.65 5.02 9.80
C ASP A 27 4.66 4.84 8.65
N ALA A 28 4.29 3.61 8.36
CA ALA A 28 3.31 3.33 7.31
C ALA A 28 1.94 3.89 7.68
N ALA A 29 1.54 3.76 8.95
CA ALA A 29 0.25 4.28 9.41
C ALA A 29 0.17 5.80 9.24
N GLN A 30 1.26 6.52 9.52
CA GLN A 30 1.31 7.96 9.30
C GLN A 30 1.14 8.30 7.82
N ALA A 31 1.83 7.56 6.95
CA ALA A 31 1.72 7.78 5.51
C ALA A 31 0.29 7.53 5.02
N LEU A 32 -0.35 6.48 5.52
CA LEU A 32 -1.73 6.16 5.16
C LEU A 32 -2.70 7.23 5.66
N SER A 33 -2.47 7.77 6.86
CA SER A 33 -3.29 8.85 7.39
C SER A 33 -3.20 10.11 6.54
N ILE A 34 -2.01 10.46 6.09
CA ILE A 34 -1.81 11.59 5.19
C ILE A 34 -2.58 11.37 3.88
N ALA A 35 -2.50 10.16 3.34
CA ALA A 35 -3.20 9.81 2.10
C ALA A 35 -4.72 9.87 2.29
N ALA A 36 -5.22 9.41 3.43
CA ALA A 36 -6.66 9.43 3.74
C ALA A 36 -7.21 10.85 3.81
N ARG A 37 -6.35 11.82 4.15
CA ARG A 37 -6.71 13.23 4.21
C ARG A 37 -6.54 13.96 2.88
N GLY A 38 -6.18 13.22 1.83
CA GLY A 38 -6.01 13.78 0.50
C GLY A 38 -4.60 14.21 0.13
N GLY A 39 -3.63 13.97 1.01
CA GLY A 39 -2.23 14.29 0.75
C GLY A 39 -1.43 13.11 0.25
N LYS A 40 -0.12 13.29 0.24
CA LYS A 40 0.83 12.25 -0.13
C LYS A 40 2.07 12.40 0.74
N ALA A 41 2.42 11.35 1.47
CA ALA A 41 3.63 11.36 2.28
C ALA A 41 4.87 11.34 1.39
N ASP A 42 5.99 11.84 1.91
CA ASP A 42 7.25 11.87 1.17
C ASP A 42 7.73 10.46 0.79
N ILE A 43 7.43 9.47 1.61
CA ILE A 43 7.82 8.08 1.37
C ILE A 43 6.85 7.34 0.44
N ALA A 44 5.84 8.03 -0.07
CA ALA A 44 4.87 7.44 -1.00
C ALA A 44 5.11 7.96 -2.41
N LYS A 45 4.93 7.08 -3.39
CA LYS A 45 5.06 7.42 -4.81
C LYS A 45 4.07 6.58 -5.62
N PRO A 46 3.72 7.02 -6.84
CA PRO A 46 2.86 6.20 -7.70
C PRO A 46 3.48 4.83 -7.96
N PHE A 47 2.65 3.79 -7.93
CA PHE A 47 3.09 2.44 -8.22
C PHE A 47 3.07 2.22 -9.72
N LYS A 48 4.23 1.90 -10.31
CA LYS A 48 4.35 1.70 -11.75
C LYS A 48 3.81 0.34 -12.16
N GLY A 49 3.20 0.28 -13.33
CA GLY A 49 2.70 -0.97 -13.90
C GLY A 49 1.25 -1.27 -13.63
N LEU A 50 0.55 -0.37 -12.95
CA LEU A 50 -0.88 -0.51 -12.69
C LEU A 50 -1.60 0.80 -12.99
N ASP A 51 -2.92 0.78 -12.85
CA ASP A 51 -3.77 1.95 -13.09
C ASP A 51 -3.36 3.12 -12.19
N SER A 52 -3.69 4.32 -12.63
CA SER A 52 -3.49 5.52 -11.81
C SER A 52 -4.26 5.39 -10.50
N GLY A 53 -3.73 6.01 -9.45
CA GLY A 53 -4.36 5.95 -8.14
C GLY A 53 -3.84 4.84 -7.24
N VAL A 54 -2.91 4.02 -7.73
CA VAL A 54 -2.25 3.02 -6.89
C VAL A 54 -0.89 3.56 -6.47
N MET A 55 -0.62 3.53 -5.18
CA MET A 55 0.56 4.14 -4.58
C MET A 55 1.38 3.12 -3.81
N GLU A 56 2.66 3.40 -3.70
CA GLU A 56 3.61 2.55 -2.98
C GLU A 56 4.27 3.37 -1.86
N ILE A 57 4.21 2.85 -0.63
CA ILE A 57 4.95 3.40 0.50
C ILE A 57 6.22 2.56 0.65
N ALA A 58 7.37 3.23 0.60
CA ALA A 58 8.67 2.57 0.72
C ALA A 58 9.24 2.84 2.11
N LEU A 59 9.57 1.78 2.84
CA LEU A 59 10.08 1.88 4.20
C LEU A 59 11.35 1.06 4.34
N LYS A 60 12.25 1.52 5.21
CA LYS A 60 13.47 0.79 5.54
C LYS A 60 13.60 0.66 7.04
N HIS A 61 14.09 -0.49 7.49
CA HIS A 61 14.30 -0.73 8.89
C HIS A 61 15.42 -1.75 9.05
N ARG A 62 16.54 -1.33 9.66
CA ARG A 62 17.69 -2.20 9.93
C ARG A 62 18.18 -2.95 8.69
N GLY A 63 18.28 -2.25 7.56
CA GLY A 63 18.76 -2.83 6.31
C GLY A 63 17.71 -3.56 5.49
N ASP A 64 16.55 -3.79 6.04
CA ASP A 64 15.46 -4.44 5.31
C ASP A 64 14.53 -3.41 4.68
N ALA A 65 13.97 -3.77 3.54
CA ALA A 65 13.03 -2.91 2.82
C ALA A 65 11.63 -3.48 2.93
N TYR A 66 10.68 -2.61 3.23
CA TYR A 66 9.26 -2.97 3.35
C TYR A 66 8.46 -2.11 2.40
N ARG A 67 7.36 -2.67 1.89
CA ARG A 67 6.47 -1.96 0.97
C ARG A 67 5.03 -2.12 1.40
N VAL A 68 4.28 -1.03 1.31
CA VAL A 68 2.82 -1.06 1.50
C VAL A 68 2.21 -0.44 0.25
N ILE A 69 1.29 -1.15 -0.38
CA ILE A 69 0.66 -0.72 -1.62
C ILE A 69 -0.80 -0.39 -1.32
N TYR A 70 -1.23 0.79 -1.73
CA TYR A 70 -2.62 1.20 -1.50
C TYR A 70 -3.22 1.86 -2.72
N ALA A 71 -4.53 1.75 -2.84
CA ALA A 71 -5.31 2.50 -3.81
C ALA A 71 -5.88 3.71 -3.10
N VAL A 72 -5.68 4.90 -3.69
CA VAL A 72 -6.10 6.17 -3.08
C VAL A 72 -7.58 6.16 -2.81
N ARG A 73 -8.36 5.59 -3.72
CA ARG A 73 -9.80 5.58 -3.60
C ARG A 73 -10.41 4.43 -4.39
N ILE A 74 -11.16 3.57 -3.70
CA ILE A 74 -12.06 2.61 -4.34
C ILE A 74 -13.37 2.74 -3.57
N GLY A 75 -14.43 3.13 -4.26
CA GLY A 75 -15.64 3.56 -3.57
C GLY A 75 -15.34 4.79 -2.75
N ASP A 76 -15.65 4.78 -1.47
CA ASP A 76 -15.44 5.91 -0.57
C ASP A 76 -14.24 5.73 0.35
N ALA A 77 -13.44 4.70 0.12
CA ALA A 77 -12.34 4.35 1.02
C ALA A 77 -11.00 4.30 0.30
N LEU A 78 -9.94 4.54 1.07
CA LEU A 78 -8.59 4.18 0.70
C LEU A 78 -8.41 2.70 1.04
N TRP A 79 -7.87 1.92 0.13
CA TRP A 79 -7.70 0.48 0.35
C TRP A 79 -6.24 0.07 0.34
N VAL A 80 -5.80 -0.56 1.40
CA VAL A 80 -4.47 -1.18 1.42
C VAL A 80 -4.58 -2.55 0.76
N LEU A 81 -3.86 -2.71 -0.35
CA LEU A 81 -3.93 -3.89 -1.22
C LEU A 81 -2.93 -4.96 -0.85
N HIS A 82 -1.74 -4.55 -0.39
CA HIS A 82 -0.64 -5.48 -0.17
C HIS A 82 0.40 -4.88 0.76
N ALA A 83 1.07 -5.73 1.52
CA ALA A 83 2.17 -5.35 2.38
C ALA A 83 3.18 -6.48 2.34
N PHE A 84 4.44 -6.17 2.06
CA PHE A 84 5.46 -7.22 1.92
C PHE A 84 6.84 -6.69 2.22
N GLN A 85 7.73 -7.59 2.60
CA GLN A 85 9.15 -7.31 2.75
C GLN A 85 9.83 -7.57 1.42
N LYS A 86 10.54 -6.57 0.92
CA LYS A 86 11.26 -6.70 -0.35
C LYS A 86 12.60 -7.36 -0.08
N LYS A 87 12.77 -8.58 -0.53
CA LYS A 87 13.97 -9.36 -0.28
C LYS A 87 15.01 -9.28 -1.39
N SER A 88 14.71 -8.61 -2.48
CA SER A 88 15.66 -8.48 -3.59
C SER A 88 16.80 -7.54 -3.19
N LYS A 89 18.02 -8.02 -3.34
CA LYS A 89 19.21 -7.24 -3.00
C LYS A 89 19.71 -6.39 -4.18
N THR A 90 19.22 -6.62 -5.38
CA THR A 90 19.81 -6.03 -6.57
C THR A 90 18.83 -5.26 -7.43
N GLY A 91 17.58 -5.18 -7.08
CA GLY A 91 16.60 -4.52 -7.92
C GLY A 91 15.78 -3.51 -7.18
N ILE A 92 15.50 -2.39 -7.85
CA ILE A 92 14.53 -1.43 -7.36
C ILE A 92 13.11 -1.79 -7.79
N LYS A 93 12.98 -2.75 -8.70
CA LYS A 93 11.68 -3.17 -9.20
C LYS A 93 10.99 -4.15 -8.25
N THR A 94 9.70 -3.98 -8.11
CA THR A 94 8.86 -4.94 -7.39
C THR A 94 8.79 -6.24 -8.20
N PRO A 95 9.02 -7.41 -7.58
CA PRO A 95 8.92 -8.69 -8.29
C PRO A 95 7.57 -8.86 -8.96
N GLN A 96 7.57 -9.49 -10.14
CA GLN A 96 6.34 -9.66 -10.92
C GLN A 96 5.25 -10.42 -10.17
N VAL A 97 5.62 -11.37 -9.32
CA VAL A 97 4.65 -12.12 -8.53
C VAL A 97 3.88 -11.21 -7.60
N GLU A 98 4.54 -10.21 -7.02
CA GLU A 98 3.87 -9.23 -6.16
C GLU A 98 2.97 -8.31 -6.99
N VAL A 99 3.45 -7.86 -8.15
CA VAL A 99 2.65 -7.02 -9.05
C VAL A 99 1.36 -7.73 -9.45
N ASN A 100 1.47 -9.02 -9.80
CA ASN A 100 0.31 -9.80 -10.21
C ASN A 100 -0.71 -9.95 -9.08
N LEU A 101 -0.23 -10.15 -7.87
CA LEU A 101 -1.09 -10.27 -6.69
C LEU A 101 -1.83 -8.96 -6.42
N ILE A 102 -1.12 -7.84 -6.50
CA ILE A 102 -1.72 -6.51 -6.32
C ILE A 102 -2.79 -6.27 -7.37
N ARG A 103 -2.48 -6.59 -8.63
CA ARG A 103 -3.42 -6.40 -9.75
C ARG A 103 -4.70 -7.21 -9.54
N GLU A 104 -4.58 -8.43 -9.10
CA GLU A 104 -5.72 -9.29 -8.88
C GLU A 104 -6.60 -8.78 -7.71
N ARG A 105 -5.96 -8.36 -6.63
CA ARG A 105 -6.68 -7.82 -5.49
C ARG A 105 -7.45 -6.54 -5.86
N LEU A 106 -6.80 -5.67 -6.63
CA LEU A 106 -7.42 -4.45 -7.12
C LEU A 106 -8.64 -4.77 -7.98
N LYS A 107 -8.50 -5.72 -8.89
CA LYS A 107 -9.59 -6.13 -9.77
C LYS A 107 -10.79 -6.66 -8.95
N ARG A 108 -10.52 -7.53 -7.98
CA ARG A 108 -11.59 -8.09 -7.14
C ARG A 108 -12.33 -7.02 -6.35
N LEU A 109 -11.59 -6.05 -5.81
CA LEU A 109 -12.22 -4.96 -5.06
C LEU A 109 -13.09 -4.10 -5.95
N LYS A 110 -12.60 -3.75 -7.14
CA LYS A 110 -13.39 -2.93 -8.07
C LYS A 110 -14.68 -3.64 -8.49
N GLU A 111 -14.63 -4.95 -8.66
CA GLU A 111 -15.82 -5.73 -8.98
C GLU A 111 -16.79 -5.84 -7.81
N ALA A 112 -16.25 -6.01 -6.60
CA ALA A 112 -17.07 -6.16 -5.40
C ALA A 112 -17.75 -4.85 -4.97
N LEU A 113 -17.15 -3.72 -5.30
CA LEU A 113 -17.61 -2.41 -4.83
C LEU A 113 -18.29 -1.58 -5.93
N LYS A 114 -18.70 -2.24 -6.98
CA LYS A 114 -19.49 -1.56 -8.03
C LYS A 114 -20.85 -1.12 -7.49
#